data_4115c7dd41568736c64266f4c0641dd9
#
_entry.id   4115c7dd41568736c64266f4c0641dd9
#
_cell.length_a   1.000
_cell.length_b   1.000
_cell.length_c   1.000
_cell.angle_alpha   90.00
_cell.angle_beta   90.00
_cell.angle_gamma   90.00
#
_symmetry.space_group_name_H-M   'P 1'
#
loop_
_entity.id
_entity.type
_entity.pdbx_description
1 polymer ?
#
loop_
_entity_poly.entity_id
_entity_poly.type
_entity_poly.pdbx_seq_one_letter_code
_entity_poly.pdbx_strand_id
1 'polypeptide(L)'
;GCPPPFVQFFNESGIPAPQRPPQTDSTTCALRSEQVPPRVNNVAVPNAEVIDITSNDTPSANPLTQFILGGQTQAQAALAANPTFATVWIGNNNVLGPALNGTANVTPPSEFGEQYTGMLDQLTSGGSLEGGVLIGVSNVAFTPFFSPGPVYAALEEQGQFPPNFDVASSCDTQDPGTGLTPLVPIEYGFGLIGQALQNPGQPVTLDCQAAGTPALTLNEVSTLTGTVQEYNAIIQQQAQQRGLAFF
;
A
#
# COMPACT_ATOMS: atom_id res chain seq x y z
N GLY A 1 9.47 -0.44 -23.85
CA GLY A 1 8.32 0.05 -23.11
C GLY A 1 8.12 1.54 -23.30
N CYS A 2 6.90 2.02 -23.10
CA CYS A 2 6.64 3.46 -23.06
C CYS A 2 7.41 4.10 -21.91
N PRO A 3 7.90 5.34 -22.04
CA PRO A 3 8.44 6.04 -20.89
C PRO A 3 7.37 6.12 -19.79
N PRO A 4 7.78 6.10 -18.52
CA PRO A 4 6.82 6.21 -17.44
C PRO A 4 6.00 7.50 -17.61
N PRO A 5 4.70 7.48 -17.31
CA PRO A 5 3.83 8.64 -17.47
C PRO A 5 4.15 9.75 -16.46
N PHE A 6 5.11 9.55 -15.59
CA PHE A 6 5.47 10.46 -14.51
C PHE A 6 6.95 10.80 -14.57
N VAL A 7 7.27 12.08 -14.37
CA VAL A 7 8.65 12.55 -14.20
C VAL A 7 9.16 12.29 -12.79
N GLN A 8 8.25 12.27 -11.82
CA GLN A 8 8.52 11.86 -10.46
C GLN A 8 7.44 10.85 -10.03
N PHE A 9 7.87 9.67 -9.54
CA PHE A 9 6.94 8.65 -9.07
C PHE A 9 6.18 9.07 -7.81
N PHE A 10 6.79 9.92 -6.98
CA PHE A 10 6.18 10.45 -5.77
C PHE A 10 6.56 11.92 -5.65
N ASN A 11 5.59 12.79 -5.45
CA ASN A 11 5.81 14.13 -4.94
C ASN A 11 5.83 14.10 -3.41
N GLU A 12 6.06 15.26 -2.77
CA GLU A 12 6.05 15.39 -1.30
C GLU A 12 4.72 14.96 -0.65
N SER A 13 3.65 14.85 -1.42
CA SER A 13 2.33 14.36 -0.97
C SER A 13 2.10 12.87 -1.25
N GLY A 14 3.10 12.15 -1.77
CA GLY A 14 2.98 10.72 -2.09
C GLY A 14 2.11 10.41 -3.32
N ILE A 15 1.52 11.41 -3.95
CA ILE A 15 0.68 11.25 -5.15
C ILE A 15 1.53 11.51 -6.39
N PRO A 16 1.63 10.57 -7.34
CA PRO A 16 2.33 10.80 -8.59
C PRO A 16 1.64 11.92 -9.38
N ALA A 17 2.34 13.00 -9.64
CA ALA A 17 1.85 14.02 -10.54
C ALA A 17 2.03 13.54 -11.99
N PRO A 18 0.95 13.34 -12.77
CA PRO A 18 1.07 12.99 -14.17
C PRO A 18 1.68 14.19 -14.92
N GLN A 19 2.95 14.07 -15.30
CA GLN A 19 3.53 14.99 -16.26
C GLN A 19 3.33 14.38 -17.64
N ARG A 20 2.39 14.94 -18.40
CA ARG A 20 2.33 14.68 -19.84
C ARG A 20 3.55 15.33 -20.48
N PRO A 21 4.45 14.57 -21.10
CA PRO A 21 5.27 15.14 -22.14
C PRO A 21 4.32 15.76 -23.19
N PRO A 22 4.67 16.85 -23.85
CA PRO A 22 3.90 17.36 -24.96
C PRO A 22 3.91 16.31 -26.06
N GLN A 23 2.91 15.43 -26.02
CA GLN A 23 2.68 14.44 -27.06
C GLN A 23 1.66 15.04 -28.03
N THR A 24 2.00 15.05 -29.28
CA THR A 24 1.12 15.44 -30.38
C THR A 24 -0.01 14.37 -30.57
N ASP A 25 0.13 13.22 -29.98
CA ASP A 25 -0.89 12.15 -29.96
C ASP A 25 -0.90 11.48 -28.59
N SER A 26 -2.01 11.66 -27.85
CA SER A 26 -2.20 11.10 -26.51
C SER A 26 -2.51 9.60 -26.51
N THR A 27 -2.70 8.98 -27.65
CA THR A 27 -3.13 7.59 -27.81
C THR A 27 -2.00 6.66 -28.21
N THR A 28 -0.90 7.17 -28.72
CA THR A 28 0.23 6.38 -29.20
C THR A 28 1.49 6.63 -28.39
N CYS A 29 2.08 5.54 -27.89
CA CYS A 29 3.43 5.54 -27.39
C CYS A 29 4.37 5.13 -28.55
N ALA A 30 5.32 6.00 -28.90
CA ALA A 30 6.29 5.73 -29.98
C ALA A 30 7.13 4.47 -29.78
N LEU A 31 7.23 3.98 -28.54
CA LEU A 31 7.93 2.73 -28.20
C LEU A 31 7.00 1.53 -28.06
N ARG A 32 5.69 1.70 -28.29
CA ARG A 32 4.75 0.60 -28.23
C ARG A 32 4.95 -0.29 -29.44
N SER A 33 5.08 -1.60 -29.22
CA SER A 33 5.11 -2.57 -30.31
C SER A 33 3.79 -2.50 -31.10
N GLU A 34 3.88 -2.45 -32.42
CA GLU A 34 2.71 -2.54 -33.31
C GLU A 34 1.95 -3.86 -33.17
N GLN A 35 2.62 -4.87 -32.62
CA GLN A 35 2.05 -6.22 -32.40
C GLN A 35 1.40 -6.38 -31.01
N VAL A 36 1.30 -5.32 -30.19
CA VAL A 36 0.59 -5.41 -28.91
C VAL A 36 -0.89 -5.64 -29.22
N PRO A 37 -1.50 -6.72 -28.71
CA PRO A 37 -2.91 -6.97 -28.91
C PRO A 37 -3.74 -5.79 -28.37
N PRO A 38 -4.87 -5.47 -28.99
CA PRO A 38 -5.73 -4.35 -28.57
C PRO A 38 -6.31 -4.52 -27.17
N ARG A 39 -6.14 -5.68 -26.54
CA ARG A 39 -6.57 -5.99 -25.18
C ARG A 39 -5.38 -6.12 -24.26
N VAL A 40 -5.47 -5.46 -23.13
CA VAL A 40 -4.47 -5.54 -22.07
C VAL A 40 -4.96 -6.53 -21.03
N ASN A 41 -4.19 -7.60 -20.79
CA ASN A 41 -4.54 -8.61 -19.79
C ASN A 41 -4.14 -8.21 -18.36
N ASN A 42 -3.33 -7.17 -18.20
CA ASN A 42 -3.00 -6.60 -16.92
C ASN A 42 -3.66 -5.23 -16.77
N VAL A 43 -4.66 -5.15 -15.92
CA VAL A 43 -5.44 -3.93 -15.64
C VAL A 43 -5.10 -3.34 -14.27
N ALA A 44 -4.01 -3.79 -13.65
CA ALA A 44 -3.57 -3.27 -12.37
C ALA A 44 -3.18 -1.79 -12.48
N VAL A 45 -3.61 -1.00 -11.50
CA VAL A 45 -3.30 0.42 -11.39
C VAL A 45 -2.50 0.64 -10.10
N PRO A 46 -1.35 1.32 -10.14
CA PRO A 46 -0.59 1.65 -8.94
C PRO A 46 -1.44 2.41 -7.92
N ASN A 47 -1.20 2.16 -6.64
CA ASN A 47 -1.91 2.76 -5.50
C ASN A 47 -3.43 2.51 -5.45
N ALA A 48 -3.96 1.60 -6.27
CA ALA A 48 -5.38 1.28 -6.21
C ALA A 48 -5.75 0.61 -4.89
N GLU A 49 -6.82 1.08 -4.29
CA GLU A 49 -7.56 0.44 -3.21
C GLU A 49 -8.69 -0.42 -3.78
N VAL A 50 -9.36 -1.21 -2.94
CA VAL A 50 -10.43 -2.10 -3.42
C VAL A 50 -11.56 -1.33 -4.09
N ILE A 51 -11.92 -0.16 -3.57
CA ILE A 51 -12.98 0.69 -4.15
C ILE A 51 -12.65 1.14 -5.58
N ASP A 52 -11.37 1.36 -5.89
CA ASP A 52 -10.95 1.83 -7.22
C ASP A 52 -11.13 0.79 -8.33
N ILE A 53 -11.32 -0.49 -7.95
CA ILE A 53 -11.55 -1.55 -8.95
C ILE A 53 -12.88 -1.36 -9.67
N THR A 54 -13.91 -0.89 -8.96
CA THR A 54 -15.28 -0.78 -9.46
C THR A 54 -15.76 0.65 -9.66
N SER A 55 -15.07 1.64 -9.07
CA SER A 55 -15.43 3.04 -9.13
C SER A 55 -14.24 3.92 -9.49
N ASN A 56 -14.50 4.97 -10.28
CA ASN A 56 -13.57 6.06 -10.57
C ASN A 56 -14.23 7.44 -10.34
N ASP A 57 -15.40 7.46 -9.70
CA ASP A 57 -16.24 8.66 -9.55
C ASP A 57 -16.20 9.27 -8.15
N THR A 58 -15.54 8.61 -7.19
CA THR A 58 -15.46 9.11 -5.81
C THR A 58 -14.41 10.22 -5.69
N PRO A 59 -14.54 11.15 -4.72
CA PRO A 59 -13.51 12.14 -4.46
C PRO A 59 -12.13 11.54 -4.12
N SER A 60 -12.12 10.29 -3.64
CA SER A 60 -10.94 9.51 -3.29
C SER A 60 -10.49 8.56 -4.40
N ALA A 61 -11.17 8.55 -5.56
CA ALA A 61 -10.82 7.67 -6.66
C ALA A 61 -9.38 7.90 -7.12
N ASN A 62 -8.70 6.80 -7.41
CA ASN A 62 -7.32 6.86 -7.88
C ASN A 62 -7.24 7.54 -9.25
N PRO A 63 -6.61 8.72 -9.36
CA PRO A 63 -6.54 9.48 -10.62
C PRO A 63 -5.79 8.74 -11.72
N LEU A 64 -4.95 7.74 -11.36
CA LEU A 64 -4.22 6.93 -12.31
C LEU A 64 -5.13 5.99 -13.09
N THR A 65 -6.26 5.58 -12.51
CA THR A 65 -7.24 4.71 -13.18
C THR A 65 -7.72 5.34 -14.49
N GLN A 66 -8.13 6.59 -14.43
CA GLN A 66 -8.56 7.32 -15.62
C GLN A 66 -7.44 7.46 -16.66
N PHE A 67 -6.23 7.73 -16.20
CA PHE A 67 -5.08 7.91 -17.07
C PHE A 67 -4.62 6.60 -17.73
N ILE A 68 -4.53 5.50 -16.98
CA ILE A 68 -4.00 4.22 -17.45
C ILE A 68 -5.04 3.45 -18.29
N LEU A 69 -6.30 3.47 -17.84
CA LEU A 69 -7.38 2.66 -18.42
C LEU A 69 -8.35 3.48 -19.29
N GLY A 70 -8.04 4.77 -19.56
CA GLY A 70 -8.82 5.58 -20.47
C GLY A 70 -10.24 5.88 -19.99
N GLY A 71 -10.45 5.98 -18.68
CA GLY A 71 -11.75 6.26 -18.07
C GLY A 71 -12.55 5.01 -17.69
N GLN A 72 -12.08 3.82 -18.03
CA GLN A 72 -12.67 2.57 -17.55
C GLN A 72 -12.18 2.26 -16.13
N THR A 73 -13.03 1.62 -15.32
CA THR A 73 -12.58 0.99 -14.08
C THR A 73 -11.77 -0.27 -14.38
N GLN A 74 -10.99 -0.74 -13.40
CA GLN A 74 -10.22 -1.99 -13.58
C GLN A 74 -11.13 -3.17 -13.89
N ALA A 75 -12.31 -3.27 -13.23
CA ALA A 75 -13.29 -4.31 -13.47
C ALA A 75 -13.87 -4.23 -14.89
N GLN A 76 -14.21 -3.03 -15.40
CA GLN A 76 -14.69 -2.84 -16.77
C GLN A 76 -13.63 -3.25 -17.78
N ALA A 77 -12.38 -2.85 -17.58
CA ALA A 77 -11.28 -3.21 -18.46
C ALA A 77 -10.99 -4.72 -18.45
N ALA A 78 -11.07 -5.36 -17.28
CA ALA A 78 -10.93 -6.80 -17.13
C ALA A 78 -12.06 -7.56 -17.89
N LEU A 79 -13.31 -7.16 -17.70
CA LEU A 79 -14.46 -7.76 -18.40
C LEU A 79 -14.37 -7.60 -19.93
N ALA A 80 -13.88 -6.46 -20.40
CA ALA A 80 -13.67 -6.24 -21.83
C ALA A 80 -12.64 -7.19 -22.44
N ALA A 81 -11.73 -7.74 -21.63
CA ALA A 81 -10.79 -8.79 -22.06
C ALA A 81 -11.42 -10.17 -22.13
N ASN A 82 -12.65 -10.37 -21.61
CA ASN A 82 -13.36 -11.64 -21.54
C ASN A 82 -12.51 -12.77 -20.93
N PRO A 83 -12.02 -12.62 -19.67
CA PRO A 83 -11.07 -13.54 -19.08
C PRO A 83 -11.72 -14.88 -18.74
N THR A 84 -11.00 -15.98 -18.97
CA THR A 84 -11.36 -17.31 -18.46
C THR A 84 -10.67 -17.62 -17.13
N PHE A 85 -9.58 -16.89 -16.84
CA PHE A 85 -8.84 -16.99 -15.58
C PHE A 85 -8.43 -15.61 -15.09
N ALA A 86 -8.55 -15.34 -13.79
CA ALA A 86 -8.16 -14.07 -13.20
C ALA A 86 -7.25 -14.27 -11.96
N THR A 87 -6.23 -13.43 -11.86
CA THR A 87 -5.47 -13.25 -10.62
C THR A 87 -5.85 -11.90 -10.02
N VAL A 88 -6.32 -11.90 -8.78
CA VAL A 88 -6.74 -10.70 -8.06
C VAL A 88 -5.84 -10.51 -6.85
N TRP A 89 -5.07 -9.42 -6.86
CA TRP A 89 -4.23 -9.00 -5.74
C TRP A 89 -4.47 -7.53 -5.47
N ILE A 90 -5.34 -7.26 -4.51
CA ILE A 90 -5.79 -5.92 -4.15
C ILE A 90 -6.06 -5.84 -2.64
N GLY A 91 -6.00 -4.65 -2.07
CA GLY A 91 -6.23 -4.39 -0.66
C GLY A 91 -4.98 -3.98 0.11
N ASN A 92 -3.78 -4.18 -0.46
CA ASN A 92 -2.55 -3.73 0.19
C ASN A 92 -2.54 -2.22 0.43
N ASN A 93 -3.04 -1.42 -0.51
CA ASN A 93 -3.05 0.04 -0.38
C ASN A 93 -4.08 0.53 0.65
N ASN A 94 -5.13 -0.24 0.94
CA ASN A 94 -6.07 0.06 2.01
C ASN A 94 -5.41 0.10 3.41
N VAL A 95 -4.24 -0.54 3.57
CA VAL A 95 -3.45 -0.55 4.82
C VAL A 95 -2.09 0.14 4.67
N LEU A 96 -1.46 0.06 3.50
CA LEU A 96 -0.12 0.59 3.28
C LEU A 96 -0.08 2.12 3.37
N GLY A 97 -1.02 2.81 2.71
CA GLY A 97 -1.08 4.27 2.73
C GLY A 97 -1.16 4.83 4.15
N PRO A 98 -2.13 4.40 4.98
CA PRO A 98 -2.18 4.79 6.39
C PRO A 98 -0.90 4.45 7.16
N ALA A 99 -0.36 3.25 7.02
CA ALA A 99 0.86 2.83 7.72
C ALA A 99 2.07 3.70 7.38
N LEU A 100 2.27 4.05 6.10
CA LEU A 100 3.35 4.94 5.66
C LEU A 100 3.22 6.37 6.21
N ASN A 101 2.00 6.78 6.53
CA ASN A 101 1.69 8.09 7.13
C ASN A 101 1.68 8.06 8.68
N GLY A 102 2.15 6.98 9.29
CA GLY A 102 2.20 6.84 10.75
C GLY A 102 0.81 6.81 11.39
N THR A 103 -0.16 6.14 10.75
CA THR A 103 -1.51 6.00 11.27
C THR A 103 -2.06 4.60 11.05
N ALA A 104 -3.11 4.24 11.80
CA ALA A 104 -3.91 3.04 11.57
C ALA A 104 -5.33 3.37 11.05
N ASN A 105 -5.49 4.53 10.40
CA ASN A 105 -6.79 4.94 9.84
C ASN A 105 -7.03 4.24 8.50
N VAL A 106 -7.35 2.98 8.57
CA VAL A 106 -7.56 2.05 7.44
C VAL A 106 -9.04 1.92 7.08
N THR A 107 -9.33 1.43 5.88
CA THR A 107 -10.69 1.06 5.50
C THR A 107 -11.24 0.01 6.50
N PRO A 108 -12.41 0.23 7.13
CA PRO A 108 -12.97 -0.76 8.04
C PRO A 108 -13.19 -2.12 7.37
N PRO A 109 -12.94 -3.26 8.06
CA PRO A 109 -13.10 -4.59 7.47
C PRO A 109 -14.48 -4.88 6.88
N SER A 110 -15.54 -4.32 7.47
CA SER A 110 -16.90 -4.44 6.94
C SER A 110 -17.03 -3.74 5.58
N GLU A 111 -16.52 -2.53 5.45
CA GLU A 111 -16.54 -1.76 4.21
C GLU A 111 -15.64 -2.43 3.15
N PHE A 112 -14.45 -2.86 3.53
CA PHE A 112 -13.57 -3.65 2.67
C PHE A 112 -14.28 -4.89 2.13
N GLY A 113 -15.01 -5.62 2.98
CA GLY A 113 -15.76 -6.81 2.61
C GLY A 113 -16.87 -6.53 1.60
N GLU A 114 -17.61 -5.44 1.77
CA GLU A 114 -18.65 -5.02 0.82
C GLU A 114 -18.03 -4.66 -0.54
N GLN A 115 -16.98 -3.86 -0.55
CA GLN A 115 -16.26 -3.44 -1.75
C GLN A 115 -15.64 -4.66 -2.48
N TYR A 116 -15.01 -5.57 -1.72
CA TYR A 116 -14.38 -6.77 -2.27
C TYR A 116 -15.40 -7.74 -2.87
N THR A 117 -16.54 -7.92 -2.20
CA THR A 117 -17.65 -8.74 -2.70
C THR A 117 -18.21 -8.14 -3.99
N GLY A 118 -18.50 -6.84 -4.00
CA GLY A 118 -19.04 -6.15 -5.18
C GLY A 118 -18.08 -6.21 -6.37
N MET A 119 -16.77 -6.10 -6.14
CA MET A 119 -15.75 -6.30 -7.17
C MET A 119 -15.83 -7.70 -7.79
N LEU A 120 -15.86 -8.75 -6.95
CA LEU A 120 -15.91 -10.13 -7.44
C LEU A 120 -17.22 -10.43 -8.15
N ASP A 121 -18.35 -9.94 -7.66
CA ASP A 121 -19.63 -10.07 -8.32
C ASP A 121 -19.61 -9.45 -9.72
N GLN A 122 -18.99 -8.28 -9.85
CA GLN A 122 -18.81 -7.65 -11.16
C GLN A 122 -17.90 -8.47 -12.07
N LEU A 123 -16.75 -8.95 -11.58
CA LEU A 123 -15.81 -9.76 -12.37
C LEU A 123 -16.42 -11.09 -12.84
N THR A 124 -17.28 -11.69 -12.04
CA THR A 124 -17.94 -12.97 -12.39
C THR A 124 -19.21 -12.79 -13.21
N SER A 125 -19.77 -11.58 -13.28
CA SER A 125 -21.02 -11.30 -14.01
C SER A 125 -20.94 -11.59 -15.51
N GLY A 126 -19.74 -11.53 -16.09
CA GLY A 126 -19.52 -11.81 -17.53
C GLY A 126 -19.68 -13.28 -17.92
N GLY A 127 -19.72 -14.20 -16.95
CA GLY A 127 -19.92 -15.64 -17.17
C GLY A 127 -18.76 -16.36 -17.90
N SER A 128 -17.68 -15.66 -18.25
CA SER A 128 -16.53 -16.24 -18.94
C SER A 128 -15.45 -16.77 -17.99
N LEU A 129 -15.47 -16.34 -16.73
CA LEU A 129 -14.45 -16.71 -15.75
C LEU A 129 -14.66 -18.15 -15.26
N GLU A 130 -13.73 -19.03 -15.61
CA GLU A 130 -13.75 -20.46 -15.27
C GLU A 130 -12.92 -20.78 -14.02
N GLY A 131 -12.00 -19.86 -13.63
CA GLY A 131 -11.14 -20.02 -12.47
C GLY A 131 -10.36 -18.75 -12.12
N GLY A 132 -9.68 -18.80 -10.99
CA GLY A 132 -8.85 -17.67 -10.56
C GLY A 132 -8.17 -17.90 -9.23
N VAL A 133 -7.29 -16.96 -8.88
CA VAL A 133 -6.59 -16.91 -7.61
C VAL A 133 -6.82 -15.55 -6.96
N LEU A 134 -7.30 -15.57 -5.74
CA LEU A 134 -7.36 -14.40 -4.87
C LEU A 134 -6.12 -14.41 -3.97
N ILE A 135 -5.36 -13.33 -3.99
CA ILE A 135 -4.13 -13.19 -3.22
C ILE A 135 -4.42 -12.30 -2.01
N GLY A 136 -3.98 -12.76 -0.85
CA GLY A 136 -4.15 -12.05 0.42
C GLY A 136 -3.34 -10.76 0.49
N VAL A 137 -3.74 -9.90 1.43
CA VAL A 137 -3.06 -8.65 1.77
C VAL A 137 -1.82 -8.98 2.61
N SER A 138 -0.68 -8.45 2.23
CA SER A 138 0.56 -8.59 2.98
C SER A 138 0.51 -7.76 4.27
N ASN A 139 1.07 -8.29 5.37
CA ASN A 139 1.18 -7.51 6.59
C ASN A 139 2.25 -6.43 6.43
N VAL A 140 1.82 -5.18 6.38
CA VAL A 140 2.68 -4.01 6.18
C VAL A 140 3.67 -3.80 7.32
N ALA A 141 3.35 -4.29 8.54
CA ALA A 141 4.22 -4.21 9.70
C ALA A 141 5.54 -5.00 9.53
N PHE A 142 5.55 -5.99 8.64
CA PHE A 142 6.74 -6.82 8.38
C PHE A 142 7.47 -6.45 7.10
N THR A 143 7.17 -5.28 6.54
CA THR A 143 7.91 -4.80 5.36
C THR A 143 9.27 -4.21 5.76
N PRO A 144 10.29 -4.33 4.89
CA PRO A 144 11.61 -3.72 5.15
C PRO A 144 11.63 -2.19 5.21
N PHE A 145 10.49 -1.55 5.04
CA PHE A 145 10.33 -0.11 5.21
C PHE A 145 10.47 0.32 6.67
N PHE A 146 10.09 -0.57 7.60
CA PHE A 146 10.10 -0.31 9.03
C PHE A 146 11.22 -1.06 9.74
N SER A 147 11.73 -0.45 10.80
CA SER A 147 12.58 -1.09 11.81
C SER A 147 11.84 -1.12 13.15
N PRO A 148 11.93 -2.22 13.92
CA PRO A 148 11.38 -2.26 15.27
C PRO A 148 11.98 -1.19 16.17
N GLY A 149 11.13 -0.50 16.95
CA GLY A 149 11.59 0.51 17.91
C GLY A 149 12.65 0.00 18.90
N PRO A 150 12.49 -1.20 19.51
CA PRO A 150 13.49 -1.77 20.43
C PRO A 150 14.88 -1.96 19.81
N VAL A 151 15.02 -2.04 18.49
CA VAL A 151 16.34 -2.09 17.84
C VAL A 151 17.09 -0.78 18.06
N TYR A 152 16.41 0.36 17.99
CA TYR A 152 17.03 1.66 18.28
C TYR A 152 17.43 1.77 19.75
N ALA A 153 16.57 1.35 20.68
CA ALA A 153 16.89 1.35 22.12
C ALA A 153 18.14 0.49 22.42
N ALA A 154 18.22 -0.71 21.86
CA ALA A 154 19.36 -1.59 22.02
C ALA A 154 20.67 -1.00 21.43
N LEU A 155 20.59 -0.29 20.30
CA LEU A 155 21.74 0.38 19.70
C LEU A 155 22.20 1.59 20.51
N GLU A 156 21.26 2.32 21.13
CA GLU A 156 21.58 3.40 22.07
C GLU A 156 22.32 2.88 23.31
N GLU A 157 21.83 1.83 23.95
CA GLU A 157 22.48 1.17 25.10
C GLU A 157 23.90 0.71 24.77
N GLN A 158 24.17 0.31 23.53
CA GLN A 158 25.49 -0.07 23.03
C GLN A 158 26.39 1.14 22.68
N GLY A 159 25.87 2.36 22.83
CA GLY A 159 26.62 3.59 22.50
C GLY A 159 26.88 3.76 21.00
N GLN A 160 26.03 3.20 20.15
CA GLN A 160 26.18 3.27 18.68
C GLN A 160 25.70 4.60 18.09
N PHE A 161 25.01 5.42 18.89
CA PHE A 161 24.45 6.69 18.43
C PHE A 161 25.26 7.90 18.95
N PRO A 162 25.10 9.09 18.34
CA PRO A 162 25.66 10.32 18.85
C PRO A 162 25.18 10.59 20.29
N PRO A 163 26.03 11.20 21.17
CA PRO A 163 25.70 11.39 22.59
C PRO A 163 24.52 12.35 22.86
N ASN A 164 24.06 13.05 21.84
CA ASN A 164 22.88 13.92 21.88
C ASN A 164 21.63 13.29 21.21
N PHE A 165 21.71 12.01 20.86
CA PHE A 165 20.55 11.25 20.37
C PHE A 165 20.00 10.38 21.50
N ASP A 166 18.71 10.44 21.72
CA ASP A 166 18.00 9.74 22.80
C ASP A 166 16.81 8.95 22.22
N VAL A 167 16.59 7.75 22.70
CA VAL A 167 15.44 6.90 22.31
C VAL A 167 14.46 6.82 23.46
N ALA A 168 13.27 7.40 23.25
CA ALA A 168 12.25 7.37 24.28
C ALA A 168 11.78 5.94 24.58
N SER A 169 11.44 5.68 25.84
CA SER A 169 10.92 4.37 26.28
C SER A 169 9.65 3.93 25.54
N SER A 170 8.93 4.86 24.89
CA SER A 170 7.80 4.56 24.01
C SER A 170 8.20 3.68 22.82
N CYS A 171 9.46 3.74 22.36
CA CYS A 171 9.99 2.91 21.30
C CYS A 171 10.46 1.53 21.78
N ASP A 172 10.82 1.40 23.06
CA ASP A 172 11.30 0.14 23.64
C ASP A 172 10.19 -0.68 24.31
N THR A 173 9.02 -0.70 23.68
CA THR A 173 7.87 -1.49 24.16
C THR A 173 7.64 -2.71 23.29
N GLN A 174 7.15 -3.79 23.91
CA GLN A 174 6.76 -5.00 23.21
C GLN A 174 5.50 -5.56 23.83
N ASP A 175 4.55 -5.99 23.01
CA ASP A 175 3.42 -6.76 23.48
C ASP A 175 3.85 -8.19 23.81
N PRO A 176 3.68 -8.66 25.06
CA PRO A 176 4.16 -9.98 25.49
C PRO A 176 3.38 -11.14 24.88
N GLY A 177 2.16 -10.90 24.38
CA GLY A 177 1.30 -11.94 23.81
C GLY A 177 1.57 -12.16 22.33
N THR A 178 1.83 -11.07 21.58
CA THR A 178 1.99 -11.09 20.13
C THR A 178 3.43 -10.89 19.67
N GLY A 179 4.28 -10.34 20.51
CA GLY A 179 5.64 -9.95 20.17
C GLY A 179 5.72 -8.69 19.31
N LEU A 180 4.59 -8.02 19.05
CA LEU A 180 4.56 -6.77 18.29
C LEU A 180 5.29 -5.65 19.04
N THR A 181 5.90 -4.75 18.29
CA THR A 181 6.63 -3.58 18.79
C THR A 181 6.21 -2.34 18.02
N PRO A 182 6.44 -1.13 18.54
CA PRO A 182 6.40 0.08 17.73
C PRO A 182 7.32 -0.03 16.52
N LEU A 183 6.95 0.61 15.42
CA LEU A 183 7.70 0.56 14.17
C LEU A 183 8.12 1.96 13.74
N VAL A 184 9.37 2.08 13.38
CA VAL A 184 10.00 3.32 12.93
C VAL A 184 10.32 3.20 11.45
N PRO A 185 9.81 4.08 10.56
CA PRO A 185 10.29 4.13 9.19
C PRO A 185 11.80 4.31 9.18
N ILE A 186 12.50 3.45 8.44
CA ILE A 186 13.98 3.44 8.43
C ILE A 186 14.55 4.81 8.04
N GLU A 187 13.96 5.43 7.02
CA GLU A 187 14.38 6.76 6.55
C GLU A 187 14.20 7.83 7.64
N TYR A 188 13.10 7.78 8.39
CA TYR A 188 12.86 8.70 9.51
C TYR A 188 13.88 8.52 10.63
N GLY A 189 14.10 7.29 11.06
CA GLY A 189 15.10 6.99 12.11
C GLY A 189 16.49 7.45 11.72
N PHE A 190 16.96 7.14 10.51
CA PHE A 190 18.25 7.63 10.01
C PHE A 190 18.29 9.14 9.83
N GLY A 191 17.18 9.76 9.46
CA GLY A 191 17.05 11.21 9.37
C GLY A 191 17.31 11.89 10.71
N LEU A 192 16.73 11.37 11.80
CA LEU A 192 16.96 11.88 13.16
C LEU A 192 18.42 11.68 13.62
N ILE A 193 19.01 10.51 13.35
CA ILE A 193 20.43 10.27 13.64
C ILE A 193 21.31 11.26 12.87
N GLY A 194 21.01 11.52 11.61
CA GLY A 194 21.68 12.51 10.79
C GLY A 194 21.57 13.93 11.35
N GLN A 195 20.40 14.31 11.89
CA GLN A 195 20.21 15.60 12.58
C GLN A 195 21.08 15.70 13.84
N ALA A 196 21.15 14.65 14.65
CA ALA A 196 22.00 14.63 15.84
C ALA A 196 23.49 14.80 15.50
N LEU A 197 23.97 14.14 14.45
CA LEU A 197 25.35 14.27 13.96
C LEU A 197 25.68 15.69 13.47
N GLN A 198 24.73 16.33 12.79
CA GLN A 198 24.92 17.69 12.24
C GLN A 198 24.82 18.78 13.32
N ASN A 199 24.12 18.51 14.42
CA ASN A 199 23.83 19.46 15.49
C ASN A 199 24.24 18.92 16.87
N PRO A 200 25.52 18.70 17.15
CA PRO A 200 25.99 18.01 18.37
C PRO A 200 25.62 18.71 19.66
N GLY A 201 25.20 19.99 19.62
CA GLY A 201 24.76 20.75 20.81
C GLY A 201 23.24 20.76 21.02
N GLN A 202 22.46 20.09 20.15
CA GLN A 202 21.02 20.04 20.25
C GLN A 202 20.56 18.59 20.52
N PRO A 203 19.76 18.34 21.55
CA PRO A 203 19.19 17.02 21.78
C PRO A 203 18.22 16.64 20.66
N VAL A 204 18.29 15.40 20.21
CA VAL A 204 17.39 14.81 19.24
C VAL A 204 16.80 13.55 19.85
N THR A 205 15.48 13.44 19.90
CA THR A 205 14.81 12.29 20.51
C THR A 205 13.99 11.54 19.47
N LEU A 206 14.17 10.24 19.39
CA LEU A 206 13.26 9.34 18.71
C LEU A 206 12.15 8.94 19.69
N ASP A 207 10.94 9.45 19.47
CA ASP A 207 9.76 9.13 20.29
C ASP A 207 8.67 8.52 19.40
N CYS A 208 8.34 7.26 19.66
CA CYS A 208 7.35 6.51 18.90
C CYS A 208 5.88 6.87 19.22
N GLN A 209 5.67 7.76 20.20
CA GLN A 209 4.32 8.26 20.56
C GLN A 209 4.16 9.77 20.33
N ALA A 210 5.21 10.45 19.85
CA ALA A 210 5.10 11.87 19.59
C ALA A 210 4.10 12.17 18.47
N ALA A 211 3.27 13.19 18.68
CA ALA A 211 2.29 13.60 17.68
C ALA A 211 2.98 14.07 16.39
N GLY A 212 2.49 13.62 15.24
CA GLY A 212 3.02 14.01 13.93
C GLY A 212 4.31 13.26 13.53
N THR A 213 4.75 12.28 14.30
CA THR A 213 5.81 11.36 13.88
C THR A 213 5.25 10.34 12.86
N PRO A 214 6.04 9.89 11.87
CA PRO A 214 5.65 8.79 11.00
C PRO A 214 5.87 7.41 11.65
N ALA A 215 6.37 7.34 12.89
CA ALA A 215 6.48 6.10 13.64
C ALA A 215 5.09 5.58 14.01
N LEU A 216 4.93 4.25 13.95
CA LEU A 216 3.72 3.57 14.38
C LEU A 216 3.86 3.17 15.85
N THR A 217 2.91 3.55 16.66
CA THR A 217 2.78 3.10 18.04
C THR A 217 2.47 1.59 18.08
N LEU A 218 2.73 0.94 19.21
CA LEU A 218 2.35 -0.46 19.40
C LEU A 218 0.86 -0.72 19.13
N ASN A 219 -0.01 0.20 19.54
CA ASN A 219 -1.46 0.08 19.32
C ASN A 219 -1.81 0.16 17.82
N GLU A 220 -1.18 1.04 17.07
CA GLU A 220 -1.39 1.15 15.62
C GLU A 220 -0.88 -0.09 14.88
N VAL A 221 0.28 -0.62 15.25
CA VAL A 221 0.81 -1.87 14.69
C VAL A 221 -0.13 -3.03 14.96
N SER A 222 -0.68 -3.12 16.19
CA SER A 222 -1.67 -4.14 16.55
C SER A 222 -2.94 -4.00 15.72
N THR A 223 -3.45 -2.78 15.56
CA THR A 223 -4.64 -2.49 14.75
C THR A 223 -4.41 -2.85 13.28
N LEU A 224 -3.31 -2.43 12.69
CA LEU A 224 -2.96 -2.74 11.29
C LEU A 224 -2.85 -4.26 11.08
N THR A 225 -2.17 -4.96 12.00
CA THR A 225 -2.00 -6.41 11.92
C THR A 225 -3.35 -7.14 12.03
N GLY A 226 -4.20 -6.74 12.96
CA GLY A 226 -5.55 -7.28 13.11
C GLY A 226 -6.41 -7.04 11.88
N THR A 227 -6.38 -5.83 11.33
CA THR A 227 -7.13 -5.49 10.11
C THR A 227 -6.71 -6.34 8.92
N VAL A 228 -5.40 -6.55 8.72
CA VAL A 228 -4.90 -7.43 7.64
C VAL A 228 -5.39 -8.87 7.81
N GLN A 229 -5.45 -9.38 9.06
CA GLN A 229 -5.99 -10.72 9.32
C GLN A 229 -7.48 -10.80 8.95
N GLU A 230 -8.27 -9.78 9.30
CA GLU A 230 -9.69 -9.72 8.94
C GLU A 230 -9.90 -9.60 7.43
N TYR A 231 -9.11 -8.77 6.73
CA TYR A 231 -9.16 -8.70 5.26
C TYR A 231 -8.84 -10.05 4.63
N ASN A 232 -7.82 -10.75 5.09
CA ASN A 232 -7.45 -12.05 4.56
C ASN A 232 -8.50 -13.12 4.83
N ALA A 233 -9.19 -13.06 5.98
CA ALA A 233 -10.32 -13.94 6.26
C ALA A 233 -11.48 -13.68 5.29
N ILE A 234 -11.78 -12.42 4.98
CA ILE A 234 -12.79 -12.04 4.00
C ILE A 234 -12.40 -12.55 2.60
N ILE A 235 -11.17 -12.32 2.15
CA ILE A 235 -10.69 -12.77 0.84
C ILE A 235 -10.77 -14.30 0.72
N GLN A 236 -10.33 -15.01 1.76
CA GLN A 236 -10.40 -16.47 1.80
C GLN A 236 -11.85 -16.99 1.73
N GLN A 237 -12.75 -16.36 2.48
CA GLN A 237 -14.17 -16.70 2.43
C GLN A 237 -14.75 -16.47 1.03
N GLN A 238 -14.42 -15.36 0.38
CA GLN A 238 -14.87 -15.03 -0.96
C GLN A 238 -14.33 -16.03 -2.01
N ALA A 239 -13.08 -16.47 -1.85
CA ALA A 239 -12.51 -17.50 -2.70
C ALA A 239 -13.27 -18.83 -2.56
N GLN A 240 -13.52 -19.27 -1.33
CA GLN A 240 -14.27 -20.52 -1.07
C GLN A 240 -15.68 -20.48 -1.64
N GLN A 241 -16.41 -19.37 -1.46
CA GLN A 241 -17.78 -19.22 -1.96
C GLN A 241 -17.89 -19.30 -3.47
N ARG A 242 -16.84 -18.91 -4.19
CA ARG A 242 -16.82 -18.86 -5.67
C ARG A 242 -16.00 -19.99 -6.31
N GLY A 243 -15.47 -20.93 -5.53
CA GLY A 243 -14.63 -22.01 -6.05
C GLY A 243 -13.29 -21.51 -6.62
N LEU A 244 -12.78 -20.36 -6.13
CA LEU A 244 -11.50 -19.81 -6.52
C LEU A 244 -10.40 -20.26 -5.53
N ALA A 245 -9.15 -20.24 -5.99
CA ALA A 245 -8.01 -20.47 -5.12
C ALA A 245 -7.73 -19.24 -4.25
N PHE A 246 -7.22 -19.48 -3.03
CA PHE A 246 -6.67 -18.45 -2.15
C PHE A 246 -5.18 -18.69 -1.93
N PHE A 247 -4.39 -17.63 -1.98
CA PHE A 247 -2.95 -17.66 -1.73
C PHE A 247 -2.55 -16.54 -0.75
#